data_d59a361a2442bb196a00cc273044607e
#
_entry.id   d59a361a2442bb196a00cc273044607e
#
_cell.length_a   1.000
_cell.length_b   1.000
_cell.length_c   1.000
_cell.angle_alpha   90.00
_cell.angle_beta   90.00
_cell.angle_gamma   90.00
#
_symmetry.space_group_name_H-M   'P 1'
#
loop_
_entity.id
_entity.type
_entity.pdbx_description
1 polymer ?
#
loop_
_entity_poly.entity_id
_entity_poly.type
_entity_poly.pdbx_seq_one_letter_code
_entity_poly.pdbx_strand_id
1 'polypeptide(L)'
;MPTYTIFAGVNGCGKTSIYKSVYYEENKDEKRINTDEMVARVGSWKDNTLQLKCAREAVKLIKEYINKGVSFNQETTLCGKSIIRNIKTAKSKGFYIVMNYIGVESSDIAKERVKYRVSQGGHGIPDEDIERRYIDHTFFYRPDAEEPMDIRVDGKDVNLPEGCTIGIGAELA
;
A
#
# COMPACT_ATOMS: atom_id res chain seq x y z
N MET A 1 14.91 7.22 -14.89
CA MET A 1 14.82 7.45 -13.43
C MET A 1 13.98 6.30 -12.87
N PRO A 2 14.45 5.57 -11.85
CA PRO A 2 13.68 4.48 -11.29
C PRO A 2 12.44 5.00 -10.56
N THR A 3 11.35 4.23 -10.58
CA THR A 3 10.07 4.60 -9.95
C THR A 3 9.76 3.64 -8.81
N TYR A 4 9.29 4.19 -7.70
CA TYR A 4 8.70 3.44 -6.59
C TYR A 4 7.21 3.76 -6.51
N THR A 5 6.38 2.85 -7.01
CA THR A 5 4.92 2.99 -7.02
C THR A 5 4.33 2.34 -5.77
N ILE A 6 3.48 3.05 -5.06
CA ILE A 6 2.87 2.63 -3.80
C ILE A 6 1.36 2.55 -3.97
N PHE A 7 0.77 1.39 -3.72
CA PHE A 7 -0.67 1.19 -3.60
C PHE A 7 -1.01 1.13 -2.12
N ALA A 8 -1.60 2.19 -1.62
CA ALA A 8 -1.82 2.42 -0.20
C ALA A 8 -3.30 2.42 0.17
N GLY A 9 -3.61 2.02 1.40
CA GLY A 9 -4.97 2.04 1.92
C GLY A 9 -5.25 0.87 2.86
N VAL A 10 -6.33 0.94 3.63
CA VAL A 10 -6.71 -0.10 4.59
C VAL A 10 -6.98 -1.46 3.91
N ASN A 11 -6.93 -2.55 4.64
CA ASN A 11 -7.35 -3.85 4.12
C ASN A 11 -8.83 -3.79 3.70
N GLY A 12 -9.16 -4.35 2.54
CA GLY A 12 -10.53 -4.31 1.99
C GLY A 12 -10.86 -3.06 1.16
N CYS A 13 -9.99 -2.05 1.06
CA CYS A 13 -10.27 -0.85 0.25
C CYS A 13 -10.17 -1.05 -1.28
N GLY A 14 -9.64 -2.19 -1.75
CA GLY A 14 -9.59 -2.48 -3.21
C GLY A 14 -8.24 -2.28 -3.88
N LYS A 15 -7.14 -2.09 -3.13
CA LYS A 15 -5.78 -1.91 -3.70
C LYS A 15 -5.41 -2.92 -4.78
N THR A 16 -5.56 -4.21 -4.46
CA THR A 16 -5.21 -5.30 -5.39
C THR A 16 -6.09 -5.30 -6.63
N SER A 17 -7.36 -4.91 -6.51
CA SER A 17 -8.28 -4.82 -7.65
C SER A 17 -7.84 -3.70 -8.60
N ILE A 18 -7.56 -2.52 -8.07
CA ILE A 18 -7.07 -1.37 -8.84
C ILE A 18 -5.72 -1.70 -9.50
N TYR A 19 -4.79 -2.28 -8.75
CA TYR A 19 -3.52 -2.73 -9.33
C TYR A 19 -3.74 -3.64 -10.54
N LYS A 20 -4.61 -4.64 -10.42
CA LYS A 20 -4.85 -5.62 -11.49
C LYS A 20 -5.60 -5.05 -12.69
N SER A 21 -6.56 -4.15 -12.46
CA SER A 21 -7.42 -3.63 -13.53
C SER A 21 -6.84 -2.45 -14.30
N VAL A 22 -5.99 -1.65 -13.65
CA VAL A 22 -5.52 -0.38 -14.22
C VAL A 22 -4.01 -0.37 -14.46
N TYR A 23 -3.22 -0.96 -13.56
CA TYR A 23 -1.77 -0.79 -13.58
C TYR A 23 -1.01 -1.97 -14.17
N TYR A 24 -1.47 -3.20 -13.91
CA TYR A 24 -0.72 -4.42 -14.21
C TYR A 24 -0.42 -4.60 -15.70
N GLU A 25 -1.39 -4.34 -16.57
CA GLU A 25 -1.21 -4.58 -18.02
C GLU A 25 -0.08 -3.75 -18.63
N GLU A 26 0.12 -2.52 -18.14
CA GLU A 26 1.14 -1.61 -18.63
C GLU A 26 2.50 -1.83 -17.95
N ASN A 27 2.53 -2.54 -16.80
CA ASN A 27 3.70 -2.67 -15.94
C ASN A 27 4.02 -4.13 -15.55
N LYS A 28 3.81 -5.10 -16.46
CA LYS A 28 3.96 -6.54 -16.20
C LYS A 28 5.36 -6.95 -15.71
N ASP A 29 6.39 -6.27 -16.18
CA ASP A 29 7.79 -6.57 -15.84
C ASP A 29 8.28 -5.88 -14.57
N GLU A 30 7.47 -4.99 -13.99
CA GLU A 30 7.83 -4.29 -12.78
C GLU A 30 7.83 -5.24 -11.56
N LYS A 31 8.84 -5.08 -10.71
CA LYS A 31 8.95 -5.87 -9.48
C LYS A 31 7.83 -5.50 -8.51
N ARG A 32 7.07 -6.50 -8.03
CA ARG A 32 5.94 -6.31 -7.13
C ARG A 32 6.23 -6.86 -5.75
N ILE A 33 5.89 -6.06 -4.74
CA ILE A 33 5.94 -6.43 -3.33
C ILE A 33 4.54 -6.31 -2.73
N ASN A 34 3.93 -7.46 -2.44
CA ASN A 34 2.69 -7.58 -1.72
C ASN A 34 2.83 -8.77 -0.75
N THR A 35 2.88 -8.47 0.55
CA THR A 35 3.08 -9.48 1.60
C THR A 35 1.97 -10.52 1.64
N ASP A 36 0.72 -10.12 1.37
CA ASP A 36 -0.42 -11.05 1.36
C ASP A 36 -0.28 -12.06 0.20
N GLU A 37 0.15 -11.59 -0.99
CA GLU A 37 0.43 -12.45 -2.13
C GLU A 37 1.65 -13.36 -1.88
N MET A 38 2.68 -12.85 -1.20
CA MET A 38 3.85 -13.65 -0.82
C MET A 38 3.46 -14.80 0.13
N VAL A 39 2.63 -14.53 1.13
CA VAL A 39 2.11 -15.56 2.04
C VAL A 39 1.25 -16.58 1.28
N ALA A 40 0.35 -16.12 0.41
CA ALA A 40 -0.53 -17.00 -0.36
C ALA A 40 0.21 -17.99 -1.27
N ARG A 41 1.42 -17.65 -1.72
CA ARG A 41 2.27 -18.52 -2.55
C ARG A 41 2.94 -19.64 -1.76
N VAL A 42 3.13 -19.48 -0.44
CA VAL A 42 3.92 -20.41 0.38
C VAL A 42 3.10 -21.14 1.45
N GLY A 43 1.87 -20.70 1.73
CA GLY A 43 1.02 -21.35 2.72
C GLY A 43 -0.22 -20.54 3.11
N SER A 44 -0.71 -20.80 4.33
CA SER A 44 -1.93 -20.19 4.84
C SER A 44 -1.65 -18.83 5.49
N TRP A 45 -2.53 -17.86 5.26
CA TRP A 45 -2.53 -16.57 5.94
C TRP A 45 -2.76 -16.67 7.46
N LYS A 46 -3.26 -17.82 7.96
CA LYS A 46 -3.42 -18.08 9.39
C LYS A 46 -2.11 -18.44 10.09
N ASP A 47 -1.05 -18.71 9.33
CA ASP A 47 0.28 -19.03 9.88
C ASP A 47 1.09 -17.75 10.12
N ASN A 48 1.13 -17.30 11.37
CA ASN A 48 1.87 -16.12 11.80
C ASN A 48 3.38 -16.24 11.52
N THR A 49 3.95 -17.45 11.51
CA THR A 49 5.38 -17.64 11.20
C THR A 49 5.67 -17.33 9.76
N LEU A 50 4.80 -17.78 8.84
CA LEU A 50 4.90 -17.44 7.42
C LEU A 50 4.69 -15.96 7.17
N GLN A 51 3.73 -15.33 7.85
CA GLN A 51 3.52 -13.89 7.75
C GLN A 51 4.78 -13.11 8.13
N LEU A 52 5.40 -13.43 9.28
CA LEU A 52 6.64 -12.79 9.72
C LEU A 52 7.81 -13.02 8.76
N LYS A 53 7.94 -14.23 8.21
CA LYS A 53 8.96 -14.56 7.22
C LYS A 53 8.78 -13.75 5.94
N CYS A 54 7.58 -13.70 5.40
CA CYS A 54 7.27 -12.91 4.20
C CYS A 54 7.45 -11.41 4.43
N ALA A 55 7.06 -10.88 5.60
CA ALA A 55 7.29 -9.49 5.95
C ALA A 55 8.78 -9.12 6.00
N ARG A 56 9.63 -10.00 6.57
CA ARG A 56 11.10 -9.80 6.58
C ARG A 56 11.69 -9.85 5.17
N GLU A 57 11.23 -10.77 4.33
CA GLU A 57 11.67 -10.86 2.95
C GLU A 57 11.24 -9.64 2.13
N ALA A 58 10.00 -9.15 2.32
CA ALA A 58 9.55 -7.91 1.69
C ALA A 58 10.46 -6.72 2.05
N VAL A 59 10.82 -6.56 3.33
CA VAL A 59 11.74 -5.50 3.76
C VAL A 59 13.12 -5.62 3.09
N LYS A 60 13.61 -6.85 2.95
CA LYS A 60 14.90 -7.12 2.28
C LYS A 60 14.84 -6.76 0.79
N LEU A 61 13.79 -7.18 0.09
CA LEU A 61 13.58 -6.89 -1.33
C LEU A 61 13.45 -5.38 -1.59
N ILE A 62 12.69 -4.65 -0.75
CA ILE A 62 12.57 -3.19 -0.87
C ILE A 62 13.95 -2.53 -0.79
N LYS A 63 14.76 -2.90 0.20
CA LYS A 63 16.13 -2.36 0.35
C LYS A 63 17.00 -2.71 -0.87
N GLU A 64 16.90 -3.93 -1.38
CA GLU A 64 17.64 -4.40 -2.53
C GLU A 64 17.27 -3.58 -3.78
N TYR A 65 15.96 -3.41 -4.07
CA TYR A 65 15.52 -2.65 -5.25
C TYR A 65 15.91 -1.18 -5.15
N ILE A 66 15.77 -0.56 -3.98
CA ILE A 66 16.22 0.81 -3.76
C ILE A 66 17.76 0.92 -3.97
N ASN A 67 18.54 -0.03 -3.48
CA ASN A 67 20.00 0.00 -3.61
C ASN A 67 20.46 -0.21 -5.06
N LYS A 68 19.75 -1.03 -5.81
CA LYS A 68 20.08 -1.34 -7.22
C LYS A 68 19.47 -0.35 -8.23
N GLY A 69 18.64 0.60 -7.78
CA GLY A 69 17.93 1.53 -8.68
C GLY A 69 16.93 0.83 -9.59
N VAL A 70 16.28 -0.23 -9.10
CA VAL A 70 15.28 -1.00 -9.86
C VAL A 70 13.89 -0.49 -9.53
N SER A 71 13.09 -0.16 -10.56
CA SER A 71 11.69 0.21 -10.40
C SER A 71 10.86 -0.93 -9.81
N PHE A 72 9.98 -0.60 -8.87
CA PHE A 72 9.12 -1.59 -8.21
C PHE A 72 7.84 -0.97 -7.69
N ASN A 73 6.83 -1.80 -7.49
CA ASN A 73 5.61 -1.40 -6.79
C ASN A 73 5.45 -2.15 -5.47
N GLN A 74 4.82 -1.48 -4.51
CA GLN A 74 4.50 -2.04 -3.21
C GLN A 74 3.03 -1.81 -2.87
N GLU A 75 2.35 -2.88 -2.43
CA GLU A 75 1.06 -2.76 -1.77
C GLU A 75 1.25 -2.68 -0.26
N THR A 76 0.61 -1.70 0.40
CA THR A 76 0.79 -1.42 1.83
C THR A 76 -0.47 -0.85 2.46
N THR A 77 -0.62 -1.05 3.77
CA THR A 77 -1.63 -0.36 4.57
C THR A 77 -1.17 1.01 5.09
N LEU A 78 0.01 1.48 4.72
CA LEU A 78 0.66 2.69 5.26
C LEU A 78 0.86 2.74 6.79
N CYS A 79 0.54 1.68 7.51
CA CYS A 79 0.72 1.63 8.95
C CYS A 79 2.19 1.46 9.32
N GLY A 80 2.69 2.35 10.17
CA GLY A 80 4.03 2.24 10.73
C GLY A 80 5.10 3.09 10.04
N LYS A 81 6.18 3.34 10.80
CA LYS A 81 7.27 4.25 10.40
C LYS A 81 8.18 3.72 9.29
N SER A 82 8.09 2.42 8.96
CA SER A 82 8.97 1.79 7.98
C SER A 82 8.73 2.29 6.56
N ILE A 83 7.49 2.52 6.20
CA ILE A 83 7.14 3.00 4.84
C ILE A 83 7.68 4.40 4.58
N ILE A 84 7.57 5.33 5.56
CA ILE A 84 8.12 6.68 5.43
C ILE A 84 9.64 6.62 5.24
N ARG A 85 10.32 5.79 6.03
CA ARG A 85 11.77 5.60 5.91
C ARG A 85 12.16 5.08 4.54
N ASN A 86 11.42 4.11 4.00
CA ASN A 86 11.66 3.57 2.66
C ASN A 86 11.46 4.64 1.58
N ILE A 87 10.39 5.44 1.67
CA ILE A 87 10.13 6.57 0.75
C ILE A 87 11.28 7.59 0.81
N LYS A 88 11.67 8.04 2.02
CA LYS A 88 12.78 8.98 2.20
C LYS A 88 14.09 8.43 1.61
N THR A 89 14.38 7.15 1.85
CA THR A 89 15.58 6.50 1.29
C THR A 89 15.52 6.39 -0.22
N ALA A 90 14.38 6.02 -0.80
CA ALA A 90 14.22 5.94 -2.25
C ALA A 90 14.38 7.33 -2.90
N LYS A 91 13.75 8.37 -2.34
CA LYS A 91 13.94 9.77 -2.81
C LYS A 91 15.40 10.20 -2.77
N SER A 92 16.12 9.96 -1.67
CA SER A 92 17.55 10.30 -1.56
C SER A 92 18.43 9.56 -2.56
N LYS A 93 17.94 8.47 -3.15
CA LYS A 93 18.60 7.69 -4.22
C LYS A 93 18.07 8.00 -5.63
N GLY A 94 17.31 9.08 -5.79
CA GLY A 94 16.83 9.55 -7.07
C GLY A 94 15.64 8.80 -7.64
N PHE A 95 14.86 8.11 -6.80
CA PHE A 95 13.59 7.52 -7.24
C PHE A 95 12.51 8.58 -7.41
N TYR A 96 11.71 8.42 -8.46
CA TYR A 96 10.40 9.06 -8.57
C TYR A 96 9.40 8.25 -7.72
N ILE A 97 8.64 8.93 -6.86
CA ILE A 97 7.67 8.29 -5.97
C ILE A 97 6.27 8.55 -6.50
N VAL A 98 5.52 7.47 -6.75
CA VAL A 98 4.10 7.52 -7.11
C VAL A 98 3.30 6.86 -6.01
N MET A 99 2.30 7.54 -5.45
CA MET A 99 1.42 6.96 -4.45
C MET A 99 -0.03 6.98 -4.95
N ASN A 100 -0.61 5.79 -5.06
CA ASN A 100 -2.03 5.59 -5.29
C ASN A 100 -2.67 5.25 -3.95
N TYR A 101 -3.35 6.22 -3.34
CA TYR A 101 -4.07 6.01 -2.09
C TYR A 101 -5.53 5.68 -2.37
N ILE A 102 -5.99 4.54 -1.85
CA ILE A 102 -7.34 4.04 -2.00
C ILE A 102 -8.04 4.10 -0.64
N GLY A 103 -8.99 5.01 -0.50
CA GLY A 103 -9.84 5.15 0.67
C GLY A 103 -11.12 4.33 0.59
N VAL A 104 -11.79 4.18 1.72
CA VAL A 104 -13.18 3.75 1.86
C VAL A 104 -13.84 4.62 2.92
N GLU A 105 -15.16 4.80 2.83
CA GLU A 105 -15.89 5.72 3.70
C GLU A 105 -15.86 5.31 5.19
N SER A 106 -15.80 4.00 5.47
CA SER A 106 -15.76 3.49 6.85
C SER A 106 -14.98 2.19 7.00
N SER A 107 -14.55 1.91 8.23
CA SER A 107 -13.94 0.61 8.56
C SER A 107 -14.93 -0.55 8.38
N ASP A 108 -16.24 -0.31 8.50
CA ASP A 108 -17.26 -1.34 8.35
C ASP A 108 -17.33 -1.86 6.92
N ILE A 109 -17.30 -0.96 5.93
CA ILE A 109 -17.21 -1.34 4.51
C ILE A 109 -15.94 -2.18 4.26
N ALA A 110 -14.83 -1.77 4.83
CA ALA A 110 -13.57 -2.52 4.71
C ALA A 110 -13.69 -3.94 5.32
N LYS A 111 -14.30 -4.06 6.50
CA LYS A 111 -14.54 -5.35 7.19
C LYS A 111 -15.47 -6.26 6.38
N GLU A 112 -16.57 -5.73 5.85
CA GLU A 112 -17.51 -6.50 5.02
C GLU A 112 -16.82 -7.05 3.76
N ARG A 113 -16.04 -6.22 3.07
CA ARG A 113 -15.28 -6.64 1.88
C ARG A 113 -14.25 -7.73 2.22
N VAL A 114 -13.59 -7.64 3.38
CA VAL A 114 -12.66 -8.69 3.84
C VAL A 114 -13.42 -9.97 4.18
N LYS A 115 -14.58 -9.89 4.87
CA LYS A 115 -15.42 -11.05 5.15
C LYS A 115 -15.90 -11.74 3.87
N TYR A 116 -16.37 -10.97 2.90
CA TYR A 116 -16.74 -11.50 1.59
C TYR A 116 -15.57 -12.20 0.89
N ARG A 117 -14.38 -11.57 0.88
CA ARG A 117 -13.16 -12.18 0.32
C ARG A 117 -12.82 -13.50 0.99
N VAL A 118 -12.93 -13.59 2.32
CA VAL A 118 -12.69 -14.83 3.09
C VAL A 118 -13.69 -15.90 2.72
N SER A 119 -14.97 -15.57 2.52
CA SER A 119 -15.99 -16.54 2.08
C SER A 119 -15.69 -17.12 0.70
N GLN A 120 -14.92 -16.39 -0.12
CA GLN A 120 -14.44 -16.85 -1.43
C GLN A 120 -13.06 -17.55 -1.35
N GLY A 121 -12.59 -17.91 -0.14
CA GLY A 121 -11.32 -18.59 0.08
C GLY A 121 -10.09 -17.68 0.10
N GLY A 122 -10.27 -16.37 0.14
CA GLY A 122 -9.19 -15.40 0.16
C GLY A 122 -8.61 -15.13 1.56
N HIS A 123 -7.60 -14.27 1.59
CA HIS A 123 -6.89 -13.85 2.80
C HIS A 123 -7.78 -13.05 3.76
N GLY A 124 -7.78 -13.42 5.03
CA GLY A 124 -8.50 -12.73 6.11
C GLY A 124 -7.57 -11.86 6.97
N ILE A 125 -8.20 -10.91 7.65
CA ILE A 125 -7.55 -10.04 8.65
C ILE A 125 -8.53 -9.89 9.82
N PRO A 126 -8.09 -9.91 11.09
CA PRO A 126 -8.96 -9.61 12.23
C PRO A 126 -9.62 -8.24 12.12
N ASP A 127 -10.90 -8.15 12.50
CA ASP A 127 -11.68 -6.90 12.41
C ASP A 127 -11.01 -5.75 13.19
N GLU A 128 -10.44 -6.05 14.37
CA GLU A 128 -9.72 -5.09 15.22
C GLU A 128 -8.48 -4.50 14.51
N ASP A 129 -7.79 -5.32 13.72
CA ASP A 129 -6.65 -4.86 12.91
C ASP A 129 -7.10 -3.94 11.77
N ILE A 130 -8.26 -4.20 11.16
CA ILE A 130 -8.83 -3.35 10.12
C ILE A 130 -9.20 -1.99 10.72
N GLU A 131 -9.90 -1.98 11.86
CA GLU A 131 -10.28 -0.75 12.57
C GLU A 131 -9.07 0.08 12.97
N ARG A 132 -8.10 -0.55 13.62
CA ARG A 132 -6.86 0.12 14.02
C ARG A 132 -6.14 0.73 12.81
N ARG A 133 -6.01 -0.01 11.73
CA ARG A 133 -5.36 0.46 10.50
C ARG A 133 -6.16 1.55 9.81
N TYR A 134 -7.49 1.51 9.86
CA TYR A 134 -8.34 2.58 9.34
C TYR A 134 -8.11 3.89 10.09
N ILE A 135 -8.01 3.84 11.42
CA ILE A 135 -7.70 4.99 12.26
C ILE A 135 -6.27 5.49 12.03
N ASP A 136 -5.28 4.58 11.99
CA ASP A 136 -3.87 4.91 11.76
C ASP A 136 -3.66 5.62 10.41
N HIS A 137 -4.44 5.28 9.39
CA HIS A 137 -4.45 5.99 8.10
C HIS A 137 -4.88 7.45 8.22
N THR A 138 -5.89 7.72 9.05
CA THR A 138 -6.39 9.08 9.28
C THR A 138 -5.33 9.94 9.98
N PHE A 139 -4.45 9.34 10.77
CA PHE A 139 -3.35 10.03 11.45
C PHE A 139 -2.14 10.33 10.54
N PHE A 140 -1.96 9.62 9.46
CA PHE A 140 -0.94 9.96 8.45
C PHE A 140 -1.30 11.25 7.69
N TYR A 141 -2.55 11.64 7.74
CA TYR A 141 -3.12 12.82 7.17
C TYR A 141 -3.28 13.92 8.23
N ARG A 142 -2.17 14.44 8.76
CA ARG A 142 -2.22 15.65 9.58
C ARG A 142 -1.82 16.86 8.75
N PRO A 143 -2.75 17.83 8.58
CA PRO A 143 -2.46 19.08 7.86
C PRO A 143 -1.44 19.99 8.56
N ASP A 144 -1.04 19.67 9.79
CA ASP A 144 -0.15 20.42 10.67
C ASP A 144 1.27 19.80 10.82
N ALA A 145 1.62 18.80 10.02
CA ALA A 145 2.99 18.29 9.97
C ALA A 145 3.90 19.26 9.19
N GLU A 146 5.05 19.59 9.75
CA GLU A 146 6.02 20.57 9.20
C GLU A 146 6.60 20.22 7.81
N GLU A 147 6.28 19.08 7.22
CA GLU A 147 6.53 18.74 5.83
C GLU A 147 5.25 18.19 5.19
N PRO A 148 4.59 18.96 4.33
CA PRO A 148 3.37 18.54 3.68
C PRO A 148 3.62 17.33 2.77
N MET A 149 2.94 16.25 3.02
CA MET A 149 2.70 15.19 2.06
C MET A 149 1.31 15.46 1.47
N ASP A 150 1.28 15.88 0.22
CA ASP A 150 0.03 16.18 -0.45
C ASP A 150 -0.71 14.90 -0.82
N ILE A 151 -1.87 14.71 -0.25
CA ILE A 151 -2.78 13.58 -0.51
C ILE A 151 -4.12 14.18 -0.92
N ARG A 152 -4.67 13.74 -2.05
CA ARG A 152 -6.01 14.14 -2.47
C ARG A 152 -7.02 13.24 -1.78
N VAL A 153 -7.91 13.83 -0.97
CA VAL A 153 -9.04 13.15 -0.35
C VAL A 153 -10.30 13.89 -0.77
N ASP A 154 -11.32 13.18 -1.23
CA ASP A 154 -12.62 13.72 -1.65
C ASP A 154 -12.53 14.87 -2.69
N GLY A 155 -11.66 14.74 -3.67
CA GLY A 155 -11.53 15.72 -4.77
C GLY A 155 -10.83 17.03 -4.40
N LYS A 156 -10.29 17.19 -3.20
CA LYS A 156 -9.53 18.37 -2.77
C LYS A 156 -8.02 18.11 -2.83
N ASP A 157 -7.30 19.05 -3.41
CA ASP A 157 -5.84 18.96 -3.49
C ASP A 157 -5.21 19.15 -2.10
N VAL A 158 -4.30 18.27 -1.80
CA VAL A 158 -3.51 18.28 -0.60
C VAL A 158 -2.05 18.27 -1.04
N ASN A 159 -1.24 19.27 -0.63
CA ASN A 159 0.10 19.51 -1.20
C ASN A 159 1.13 18.38 -1.02
N LEU A 160 1.64 17.79 -2.11
CA LEU A 160 2.72 16.80 -2.12
C LEU A 160 4.10 17.48 -2.24
N PRO A 161 5.14 16.93 -1.61
CA PRO A 161 6.49 17.36 -1.90
C PRO A 161 6.80 17.25 -3.40
N GLU A 162 7.60 18.18 -3.92
CA GLU A 162 7.99 18.20 -5.32
C GLU A 162 8.41 16.81 -5.85
N GLY A 163 7.76 16.32 -6.90
CA GLY A 163 8.00 14.99 -7.50
C GLY A 163 7.15 13.84 -6.97
N CYS A 164 6.06 14.10 -6.23
CA CYS A 164 5.05 13.09 -5.88
C CYS A 164 3.73 13.36 -6.62
N THR A 165 3.12 12.34 -7.19
CA THR A 165 1.77 12.39 -7.78
C THR A 165 0.86 11.38 -7.10
N ILE A 166 -0.41 11.74 -6.90
CA ILE A 166 -1.45 10.82 -6.42
C ILE A 166 -2.50 10.66 -7.49
N GLY A 167 -2.80 9.39 -7.80
CA GLY A 167 -4.03 9.01 -8.49
C GLY A 167 -5.08 8.60 -7.48
N ILE A 168 -6.26 9.20 -7.52
CA ILE A 168 -7.42 8.71 -6.78
C ILE A 168 -8.07 7.63 -7.64
N GLY A 169 -8.13 6.40 -7.11
CA GLY A 169 -8.94 5.35 -7.71
C GLY A 169 -10.41 5.73 -7.62
N ALA A 170 -11.10 5.69 -8.77
CA ALA A 170 -12.52 5.90 -8.87
C ALA A 170 -13.31 4.99 -7.92
N GLU A 171 -14.44 5.48 -7.43
CA GLU A 171 -15.48 4.68 -6.81
C GLU A 171 -15.75 3.45 -7.68
N LEU A 172 -15.45 2.28 -7.16
CA LEU A 172 -15.95 1.02 -7.71
C LEU A 172 -17.29 0.77 -7.04
N ALA A 173 -18.34 1.07 -7.79
CA ALA A 173 -19.70 0.67 -7.48
C ALA A 173 -19.83 -0.86 -7.31
#